data_59e99b2b9b7d61d799141044cfd77f45
#
_entry.id   59e99b2b9b7d61d799141044cfd77f45
#
_cell.length_a   1.000
_cell.length_b   1.000
_cell.length_c   1.000
_cell.angle_alpha   90.00
_cell.angle_beta   90.00
_cell.angle_gamma   90.00
#
_symmetry.space_group_name_H-M   'P 1'
#
loop_
_entity.id
_entity.type
_entity.pdbx_description
1 polymer ?
#
loop_
_entity_poly.entity_id
_entity_poly.type
_entity_poly.pdbx_seq_one_letter_code
_entity_poly.pdbx_strand_id
1 'polypeptide(L)'
;MNHLKLEPVYLNTDLSDKTFDYLKAQKYLKYKNIDKFIKNKFLNDYPFGFIILDKNLNIFGFLGTMFSSRFKGDNDYIFCNLHTWIIDEEKRLTFFSQGKNILNPIFDYKCSFFAKPVNALVRLFLRYYKMEVIEMKY
;
A
#
# COMPACT_ATOMS: atom_id res chain seq x y z
N MET A 1 -23.85 -8.48 1.08
CA MET A 1 -22.84 -7.59 0.48
C MET A 1 -21.47 -7.88 1.07
N ASN A 2 -20.52 -8.18 0.20
CA ASN A 2 -19.13 -8.41 0.60
C ASN A 2 -18.42 -7.07 0.76
N HIS A 3 -18.45 -6.55 1.98
CA HIS A 3 -17.78 -5.31 2.29
C HIS A 3 -16.29 -5.54 2.53
N LEU A 4 -15.47 -4.86 1.75
CA LEU A 4 -14.01 -4.92 1.88
C LEU A 4 -13.51 -3.67 2.59
N LYS A 5 -12.47 -3.81 3.40
CA LYS A 5 -11.85 -2.68 4.07
C LYS A 5 -10.32 -2.75 3.95
N LEU A 6 -9.68 -1.60 4.07
CA LEU A 6 -8.24 -1.51 4.20
C LEU A 6 -7.85 -1.49 5.67
N GLU A 7 -6.86 -2.32 6.01
CA GLU A 7 -6.32 -2.40 7.37
C GLU A 7 -4.82 -2.20 7.34
N PRO A 8 -4.25 -1.29 8.15
CA PRO A 8 -2.81 -1.09 8.20
C PRO A 8 -2.12 -2.30 8.82
N VAL A 9 -0.93 -2.62 8.31
CA VAL A 9 -0.12 -3.73 8.80
C VAL A 9 1.21 -3.20 9.30
N TYR A 10 1.48 -3.45 10.58
CA TYR A 10 2.74 -3.08 11.22
C TYR A 10 3.62 -4.31 11.38
N LEU A 11 4.94 -4.12 11.32
CA LEU A 11 5.90 -5.19 11.51
C LEU A 11 5.76 -5.83 12.91
N ASN A 12 6.09 -7.11 13.01
CA ASN A 12 6.10 -7.88 14.25
C ASN A 12 4.73 -8.03 14.92
N THR A 13 3.70 -8.15 14.10
CA THR A 13 2.33 -8.44 14.55
C THR A 13 1.84 -9.75 13.93
N ASP A 14 0.79 -10.34 14.50
CA ASP A 14 0.16 -11.54 13.90
C ASP A 14 -0.34 -11.26 12.50
N LEU A 15 -0.84 -10.05 12.28
CA LEU A 15 -1.32 -9.62 10.97
C LEU A 15 -0.17 -9.52 9.96
N SER A 16 1.03 -9.11 10.39
CA SER A 16 2.19 -9.09 9.50
C SER A 16 2.59 -10.49 9.05
N ASP A 17 2.52 -11.48 9.92
CA ASP A 17 2.84 -12.86 9.57
C ASP A 17 1.87 -13.39 8.50
N LYS A 18 0.57 -13.15 8.68
CA LYS A 18 -0.46 -13.52 7.69
C LYS A 18 -0.24 -12.78 6.37
N THR A 19 0.17 -11.52 6.43
CA THR A 19 0.44 -10.72 5.24
C THR A 19 1.64 -11.29 4.48
N PHE A 20 2.71 -11.67 5.17
CA PHE A 20 3.87 -12.30 4.53
C PHE A 20 3.50 -13.61 3.85
N ASP A 21 2.68 -14.43 4.49
CA ASP A 21 2.20 -15.68 3.88
C ASP A 21 1.40 -15.41 2.61
N TYR A 22 0.53 -14.40 2.65
CA TYR A 22 -0.22 -13.97 1.47
C TYR A 22 0.70 -13.53 0.34
N LEU A 23 1.71 -12.70 0.65
CA LEU A 23 2.65 -12.20 -0.34
C LEU A 23 3.51 -13.32 -0.94
N LYS A 24 3.96 -14.26 -0.12
CA LYS A 24 4.76 -15.41 -0.59
C LYS A 24 3.98 -16.31 -1.55
N ALA A 25 2.66 -16.36 -1.40
CA ALA A 25 1.81 -17.16 -2.26
C ALA A 25 1.53 -16.51 -3.63
N GLN A 26 1.92 -15.25 -3.83
CA GLN A 26 1.67 -14.54 -5.09
C GLN A 26 2.67 -14.95 -6.17
N LYS A 27 2.16 -15.52 -7.26
CA LYS A 27 2.99 -16.04 -8.37
C LYS A 27 3.77 -14.97 -9.12
N TYR A 28 3.28 -13.73 -9.08
CA TYR A 28 3.82 -12.63 -9.88
C TYR A 28 4.78 -11.72 -9.12
N LEU A 29 5.00 -11.96 -7.85
CA LEU A 29 5.98 -11.20 -7.09
C LEU A 29 7.38 -11.71 -7.39
N LYS A 30 8.18 -10.82 -7.97
CA LYS A 30 9.57 -11.11 -8.35
C LYS A 30 10.54 -11.03 -7.17
N TYR A 31 10.05 -10.76 -5.97
CA TYR A 31 10.90 -10.61 -4.79
C TYR A 31 11.11 -11.95 -4.11
N LYS A 32 12.32 -12.47 -4.20
CA LYS A 32 12.69 -13.75 -3.57
C LYS A 32 12.75 -13.66 -2.04
N ASN A 33 12.95 -12.46 -1.48
CA ASN A 33 13.06 -12.23 -0.04
C ASN A 33 12.22 -11.02 0.35
N ILE A 34 10.90 -11.20 0.36
CA ILE A 34 9.96 -10.15 0.74
C ILE A 34 10.25 -9.64 2.14
N ASP A 35 10.55 -10.54 3.09
CA ASP A 35 10.86 -10.21 4.47
C ASP A 35 12.02 -9.22 4.58
N LYS A 36 13.09 -9.47 3.82
CA LYS A 36 14.28 -8.63 3.81
C LYS A 36 14.00 -7.25 3.20
N PHE A 37 13.19 -7.23 2.15
CA PHE A 37 12.78 -6.00 1.49
C PHE A 37 11.96 -5.11 2.42
N ILE A 38 11.05 -5.72 3.17
CA ILE A 38 10.12 -4.99 4.04
C ILE A 38 10.79 -4.58 5.36
N LYS A 39 11.69 -5.42 5.91
CA LYS A 39 12.33 -5.16 7.21
C LYS A 39 13.44 -4.11 7.20
N ASN A 40 14.00 -3.77 6.06
CA ASN A 40 15.28 -3.07 6.01
C ASN A 40 15.24 -1.55 5.99
N LYS A 41 14.05 -0.88 5.93
CA LYS A 41 14.15 0.52 5.49
C LYS A 41 13.28 1.54 6.20
N PHE A 42 12.52 1.19 7.27
CA PHE A 42 11.41 2.07 7.49
C PHE A 42 11.15 2.44 8.92
N LEU A 43 10.46 3.57 9.05
CA LEU A 43 9.94 4.05 10.30
C LEU A 43 9.00 2.97 10.88
N ASN A 44 9.42 2.35 11.98
CA ASN A 44 8.66 1.25 12.60
C ASN A 44 7.30 1.68 13.17
N ASP A 45 7.10 2.97 13.36
CA ASP A 45 5.85 3.54 13.85
C ASP A 45 4.79 3.66 12.76
N TYR A 46 5.15 3.39 11.51
CA TYR A 46 4.26 3.46 10.36
C TYR A 46 4.02 2.06 9.78
N PRO A 47 2.85 1.84 9.17
CA PRO A 47 2.59 0.55 8.54
C PRO A 47 3.50 0.33 7.33
N PHE A 48 3.91 -0.92 7.08
CA PHE A 48 4.64 -1.26 5.86
C PHE A 48 3.71 -1.52 4.67
N GLY A 49 2.43 -1.54 4.91
CA GLY A 49 1.40 -1.71 3.89
C GLY A 49 0.02 -1.76 4.49
N PHE A 50 -0.94 -1.90 3.60
CA PHE A 50 -2.35 -2.09 3.94
C PHE A 50 -2.82 -3.36 3.26
N ILE A 51 -3.66 -4.12 3.95
CA ILE A 51 -4.28 -5.31 3.36
C ILE A 51 -5.76 -5.05 3.14
N ILE A 52 -6.30 -5.73 2.13
CA ILE A 52 -7.72 -5.71 1.84
C ILE A 52 -8.33 -6.92 2.54
N LEU A 53 -9.23 -6.66 3.47
CA LEU A 53 -9.90 -7.70 4.27
C LEU A 53 -11.39 -7.71 3.97
N ASP A 54 -11.96 -8.92 3.98
CA ASP A 54 -13.41 -9.07 4.09
C ASP A 54 -13.85 -9.12 5.57
N LYS A 55 -15.14 -9.27 5.80
CA LYS A 55 -15.68 -9.35 7.17
C LYS A 55 -15.22 -10.59 7.96
N ASN A 56 -14.73 -11.62 7.26
CA ASN A 56 -14.21 -12.85 7.87
C ASN A 56 -12.69 -12.81 8.06
N LEU A 57 -12.08 -11.63 7.86
CA LEU A 57 -10.64 -11.40 8.00
C LEU A 57 -9.78 -12.17 6.98
N ASN A 58 -10.36 -12.52 5.83
CA ASN A 58 -9.61 -13.07 4.71
C ASN A 58 -8.90 -11.95 3.93
N ILE A 59 -7.66 -12.21 3.52
CA ILE A 59 -6.84 -11.23 2.80
C ILE A 59 -7.04 -11.40 1.30
N PHE A 60 -7.41 -10.31 0.61
CA PHE A 60 -7.63 -10.30 -0.84
C PHE A 60 -6.74 -9.30 -1.59
N GLY A 61 -5.85 -8.65 -0.90
CA GLY A 61 -4.94 -7.73 -1.54
C GLY A 61 -3.94 -7.12 -0.58
N PHE A 62 -2.93 -6.48 -1.16
CA PHE A 62 -1.89 -5.78 -0.43
C PHE A 62 -1.51 -4.51 -1.17
N LEU A 63 -1.48 -3.41 -0.45
CA LEU A 63 -1.05 -2.11 -0.95
C LEU A 63 0.15 -1.68 -0.13
N GLY A 64 1.34 -1.77 -0.73
CA GLY A 64 2.58 -1.49 -0.03
C GLY A 64 2.80 -0.01 0.22
N THR A 65 3.24 0.31 1.42
CA THR A 65 3.64 1.66 1.81
C THR A 65 5.04 1.62 2.41
N MET A 66 5.79 2.67 2.13
CA MET A 66 7.17 2.77 2.55
C MET A 66 7.40 4.17 3.08
N PHE A 67 7.24 4.32 4.40
CA PHE A 67 7.39 5.60 5.05
C PHE A 67 8.85 5.85 5.42
N SER A 68 9.35 7.00 5.07
CA SER A 68 10.70 7.43 5.41
C SER A 68 10.70 8.89 5.84
N SER A 69 11.68 9.29 6.62
CA SER A 69 11.86 10.68 7.00
C SER A 69 13.11 11.25 6.34
N ARG A 70 13.04 12.53 6.00
CA ARG A 70 14.17 13.28 5.48
C ARG A 70 14.24 14.62 6.18
N PHE A 71 15.46 15.05 6.46
CA PHE A 71 15.72 16.35 7.04
C PHE A 71 16.00 17.36 5.94
N LYS A 72 15.35 18.53 6.03
CA LYS A 72 15.70 19.67 5.21
C LYS A 72 15.75 20.89 6.12
N GLY A 73 16.97 21.29 6.50
CA GLY A 73 17.14 22.27 7.56
C GLY A 73 16.76 21.69 8.92
N ASP A 74 15.97 22.43 9.70
CA ASP A 74 15.50 22.01 11.02
C ASP A 74 14.16 21.27 10.99
N ASN A 75 13.64 20.96 9.80
CA ASN A 75 12.33 20.34 9.64
C ASN A 75 12.42 18.88 9.15
N ASP A 76 11.65 18.02 9.79
CA ASP A 76 11.45 16.65 9.35
C ASP A 76 10.32 16.57 8.33
N TYR A 77 10.58 15.92 7.20
CA TYR A 77 9.58 15.62 6.19
C TYR A 77 9.35 14.13 6.12
N ILE A 78 8.09 13.73 6.16
CA ILE A 78 7.70 12.32 5.99
C ILE A 78 7.29 12.09 4.54
N PHE A 79 7.86 11.04 3.97
CA PHE A 79 7.54 10.59 2.61
C PHE A 79 6.97 9.19 2.66
N CYS A 80 5.99 8.93 1.81
CA CYS A 80 5.45 7.60 1.63
C CYS A 80 5.57 7.19 0.17
N ASN A 81 6.32 6.13 -0.10
CA ASN A 81 6.37 5.53 -1.42
C ASN A 81 5.33 4.41 -1.48
N LEU A 82 4.40 4.50 -2.43
CA LEU A 82 3.41 3.46 -2.68
C LEU A 82 4.00 2.46 -3.66
N HIS A 83 3.96 1.19 -3.28
CA HIS A 83 4.56 0.13 -4.10
C HIS A 83 3.73 -1.16 -4.00
N THR A 84 3.97 -2.08 -4.91
CA THR A 84 3.44 -3.45 -4.83
C THR A 84 1.95 -3.49 -4.52
N TRP A 85 1.13 -3.01 -5.46
CA TRP A 85 -0.33 -3.05 -5.31
C TRP A 85 -0.86 -4.33 -5.95
N ILE A 86 -1.35 -5.23 -5.11
CA ILE A 86 -1.93 -6.50 -5.50
C ILE A 86 -3.36 -6.54 -5.01
N ILE A 87 -4.29 -6.84 -5.90
CA ILE A 87 -5.69 -7.09 -5.55
C ILE A 87 -6.09 -8.36 -6.27
N ASP A 88 -6.59 -9.35 -5.53
CA ASP A 88 -7.06 -10.59 -6.12
C ASP A 88 -8.10 -10.30 -7.18
N GLU A 89 -7.96 -10.93 -8.35
CA GLU A 89 -8.77 -10.64 -9.52
C GLU A 89 -10.28 -10.71 -9.22
N GLU A 90 -10.70 -11.72 -8.47
CA GLU A 90 -12.09 -11.93 -8.09
C GLU A 90 -12.67 -10.80 -7.23
N LYS A 91 -11.84 -9.98 -6.60
CA LYS A 91 -12.26 -8.90 -5.70
C LYS A 91 -12.02 -7.49 -6.23
N ARG A 92 -11.41 -7.34 -7.40
CA ARG A 92 -11.06 -6.03 -7.95
C ARG A 92 -12.28 -5.14 -8.15
N LEU A 93 -13.31 -5.67 -8.80
CA LEU A 93 -14.53 -4.89 -9.02
C LEU A 93 -15.23 -4.51 -7.72
N THR A 94 -15.34 -5.46 -6.80
CA THR A 94 -15.94 -5.21 -5.49
C THR A 94 -15.17 -4.10 -4.73
N PHE A 95 -13.86 -4.18 -4.73
CA PHE A 95 -13.02 -3.20 -4.05
C PHE A 95 -13.20 -1.80 -4.64
N PHE A 96 -13.03 -1.66 -5.95
CA PHE A 96 -13.12 -0.34 -6.60
C PHE A 96 -14.54 0.21 -6.65
N SER A 97 -15.57 -0.65 -6.64
CA SER A 97 -16.97 -0.20 -6.62
C SER A 97 -17.41 0.40 -5.29
N GLN A 98 -16.65 0.19 -4.22
CA GLN A 98 -16.97 0.75 -2.90
C GLN A 98 -16.78 2.26 -2.82
N GLY A 99 -16.27 2.88 -3.88
CA GLY A 99 -16.28 4.32 -4.02
C GLY A 99 -14.93 4.98 -3.85
N LYS A 100 -14.99 6.30 -3.93
CA LYS A 100 -13.80 7.15 -4.02
C LYS A 100 -12.95 7.14 -2.75
N ASN A 101 -13.57 6.87 -1.60
CA ASN A 101 -12.92 7.02 -0.30
C ASN A 101 -12.27 5.74 0.20
N ILE A 102 -12.25 4.68 -0.61
CA ILE A 102 -11.72 3.38 -0.19
C ILE A 102 -10.23 3.45 0.19
N LEU A 103 -9.49 4.36 -0.38
CA LEU A 103 -8.05 4.54 -0.12
C LEU A 103 -7.75 5.60 0.96
N ASN A 104 -8.77 6.21 1.55
CA ASN A 104 -8.56 7.24 2.59
C ASN A 104 -7.67 6.76 3.74
N PRO A 105 -7.76 5.51 4.23
CA PRO A 105 -6.86 5.07 5.30
C PRO A 105 -5.39 5.26 4.99
N ILE A 106 -4.99 5.18 3.72
CA ILE A 106 -3.61 5.46 3.30
C ILE A 106 -3.38 6.98 3.23
N PHE A 107 -4.23 7.69 2.51
CA PHE A 107 -4.00 9.11 2.19
C PHE A 107 -4.33 10.07 3.32
N ASP A 108 -4.92 9.58 4.43
CA ASP A 108 -5.13 10.39 5.62
C ASP A 108 -3.83 10.65 6.41
N TYR A 109 -2.76 9.91 6.13
CA TYR A 109 -1.46 10.21 6.71
C TYR A 109 -0.92 11.54 6.19
N LYS A 110 -0.38 12.35 7.11
CA LYS A 110 0.23 13.65 6.76
C LYS A 110 1.65 13.43 6.25
N CYS A 111 1.80 13.26 4.96
CA CYS A 111 3.09 13.05 4.31
C CYS A 111 2.98 13.34 2.82
N SER A 112 4.13 13.34 2.14
CA SER A 112 4.18 13.41 0.68
C SER A 112 4.16 12.00 0.10
N PHE A 113 3.27 11.74 -0.84
CA PHE A 113 3.10 10.41 -1.46
C PHE A 113 3.74 10.36 -2.84
N PHE A 114 4.41 9.25 -3.12
CA PHE A 114 5.00 8.95 -4.42
C PHE A 114 4.53 7.56 -4.86
N ALA A 115 4.23 7.43 -6.15
CA ALA A 115 3.84 6.14 -6.71
C ALA A 115 4.29 6.05 -8.16
N LYS A 116 4.59 4.81 -8.59
CA LYS A 116 4.75 4.49 -10.00
C LYS A 116 3.58 3.60 -10.43
N PRO A 117 2.47 4.18 -10.86
CA PRO A 117 1.28 3.40 -11.21
C PRO A 117 1.53 2.57 -12.46
N VAL A 118 1.14 1.29 -12.41
CA VAL A 118 1.37 0.35 -13.50
C VAL A 118 0.15 0.14 -14.40
N ASN A 119 -1.04 0.62 -14.00
CA ASN A 119 -2.24 0.48 -14.81
C ASN A 119 -3.14 1.72 -14.73
N ALA A 120 -4.07 1.84 -15.71
CA ALA A 120 -4.93 3.02 -15.85
C ALA A 120 -5.89 3.21 -14.68
N LEU A 121 -6.37 2.13 -14.09
CA LEU A 121 -7.33 2.20 -12.97
C LEU A 121 -6.68 2.78 -11.73
N VAL A 122 -5.46 2.34 -11.41
CA VAL A 122 -4.67 2.89 -10.30
C VAL A 122 -4.39 4.38 -10.54
N ARG A 123 -4.06 4.77 -11.79
CA ARG A 123 -3.85 6.18 -12.14
C ARG A 123 -5.08 7.03 -11.88
N LEU A 124 -6.27 6.52 -12.21
CA LEU A 124 -7.53 7.23 -11.95
C LEU A 124 -7.74 7.47 -10.45
N PHE A 125 -7.53 6.46 -9.63
CA PHE A 125 -7.63 6.60 -8.18
C PHE A 125 -6.62 7.60 -7.62
N LEU A 126 -5.38 7.55 -8.09
CA LEU A 126 -4.35 8.49 -7.64
C LEU A 126 -4.67 9.92 -8.03
N ARG A 127 -5.25 10.16 -9.20
CA ARG A 127 -5.72 11.49 -9.60
C ARG A 127 -6.80 12.03 -8.67
N TYR A 128 -7.71 11.16 -8.24
CA TYR A 128 -8.74 11.58 -7.28
C TYR A 128 -8.11 12.16 -6.01
N TYR A 129 -6.98 11.61 -5.56
CA TYR A 129 -6.23 12.09 -4.41
C TYR A 129 -5.25 13.20 -4.75
N LYS A 130 -5.39 13.84 -5.91
CA LYS A 130 -4.60 14.99 -6.36
C LYS A 130 -3.09 14.71 -6.50
N MET A 131 -2.74 13.49 -6.83
CA MET A 131 -1.35 13.16 -7.14
C MET A 131 -0.99 13.64 -8.54
N GLU A 132 0.13 14.36 -8.64
CA GLU A 132 0.66 14.84 -9.90
C GLU A 132 1.57 13.80 -10.55
N VAL A 133 1.51 13.74 -11.89
CA VAL A 133 2.44 12.91 -12.66
C VAL A 133 3.74 13.68 -12.83
N ILE A 134 4.81 13.15 -12.25
CA ILE A 134 6.15 13.69 -12.43
C ILE A 134 6.86 12.80 -13.44
N GLU A 135 7.13 13.34 -14.65
CA GLU A 135 7.96 12.65 -15.62
C GLU A 135 9.42 12.90 -15.30
N MET A 136 10.11 11.84 -14.90
CA MET A 136 11.55 11.88 -14.81
C MET A 136 12.14 11.49 -16.16
N LYS A 137 12.72 12.45 -16.84
CA LYS A 137 13.54 12.19 -18.03
C LYS A 137 14.96 11.92 -17.58
N TYR A 138 15.42 10.73 -17.86
CA TYR A 138 16.83 10.38 -17.70
C TYR A 138 17.60 10.72 -18.97
#